data_24b9a15c35a4cf692197e809b2d47886
#
_entry.id   24b9a15c35a4cf692197e809b2d47886
#
_cell.length_a   1.000
_cell.length_b   1.000
_cell.length_c   1.000
_cell.angle_alpha   90.00
_cell.angle_beta   90.00
_cell.angle_gamma   90.00
#
_symmetry.space_group_name_H-M   'P 1'
#
loop_
_entity.id
_entity.type
_entity.pdbx_description
1 polymer ?
#
loop_
_entity_poly.entity_id
_entity_poly.type
_entity_poly.pdbx_seq_one_letter_code
_entity_poly.pdbx_strand_id
1 'polypeptide(L)'
;MKTKKLLLLSLLFVAGTLSAQNYQVPVSEQDEPMMQGKFQPTWESLSNYKVPEWFRNVKFGIWAHWGPQCVEGSGDWMARHLYMENSREYRHHVANYGHPSEFGFKDIIPLWKAEKWNPDKLVAFYKKIGAQYFFALGNHHDNMDLWDSKYQPWNSVNMGPEKDILKGWEKAARKHGLYFGVSLHGKLCGLAFFLIIGVSLLKRIGYNGN
;
A
#
# COMPACT_ATOMS: atom_id res chain seq x y z
N MET A 1 44.71 56.18 -20.34
CA MET A 1 44.29 54.88 -20.86
C MET A 1 43.98 53.93 -19.63
N LYS A 2 42.77 53.68 -19.35
CA LYS A 2 42.32 52.76 -18.21
C LYS A 2 41.84 51.46 -18.80
N THR A 3 42.64 50.42 -18.65
CA THR A 3 42.30 49.06 -19.05
C THR A 3 41.27 48.45 -18.07
N LYS A 4 40.07 48.19 -18.55
CA LYS A 4 39.04 47.44 -17.81
C LYS A 4 39.38 45.96 -17.90
N LYS A 5 39.65 45.32 -16.75
CA LYS A 5 39.77 43.89 -16.63
C LYS A 5 38.35 43.32 -16.61
N LEU A 6 38.00 42.51 -17.62
CA LEU A 6 36.81 41.72 -17.71
C LEU A 6 37.00 40.44 -16.85
N LEU A 7 36.31 40.36 -15.74
CA LEU A 7 36.24 39.12 -14.96
C LEU A 7 35.20 38.20 -15.62
N LEU A 8 35.65 37.12 -16.25
CA LEU A 8 34.78 36.03 -16.70
C LEU A 8 34.47 35.16 -15.48
N LEU A 9 33.23 35.25 -14.98
CA LEU A 9 32.69 34.33 -14.01
C LEU A 9 32.22 33.08 -14.76
N SER A 10 33.00 32.00 -14.73
CA SER A 10 32.58 30.69 -15.22
C SER A 10 31.64 30.06 -14.17
N LEU A 11 30.33 30.08 -14.45
CA LEU A 11 29.36 29.25 -13.73
C LEU A 11 29.63 27.79 -14.10
N LEU A 12 30.21 27.05 -13.19
CA LEU A 12 30.18 25.59 -13.21
C LEU A 12 28.76 25.13 -12.88
N PHE A 13 28.00 24.77 -13.90
CA PHE A 13 26.77 24.00 -13.75
C PHE A 13 27.18 22.57 -13.38
N VAL A 14 27.15 22.24 -12.10
CA VAL A 14 27.17 20.86 -11.66
C VAL A 14 25.77 20.30 -11.96
N ALA A 15 25.62 19.70 -13.13
CA ALA A 15 24.50 18.85 -13.44
C ALA A 15 24.61 17.61 -12.55
N GLY A 16 23.99 17.66 -11.38
CA GLY A 16 23.75 16.48 -10.57
C GLY A 16 22.86 15.53 -11.38
N THR A 17 23.44 14.52 -11.98
CA THR A 17 22.67 13.38 -12.50
C THR A 17 21.97 12.75 -11.31
N LEU A 18 20.68 13.02 -11.16
CA LEU A 18 19.77 12.22 -10.35
C LEU A 18 19.75 10.83 -11.00
N SER A 19 20.67 9.98 -10.59
CA SER A 19 20.58 8.55 -10.86
C SER A 19 19.31 8.10 -10.15
N ALA A 20 18.22 7.93 -10.90
CA ALA A 20 17.11 7.11 -10.44
C ALA A 20 17.74 5.75 -10.10
N GLN A 21 17.90 5.46 -8.81
CA GLN A 21 18.31 4.15 -8.37
C GLN A 21 17.25 3.20 -8.89
N ASN A 22 17.60 2.44 -9.93
CA ASN A 22 16.81 1.27 -10.31
C ASN A 22 16.91 0.31 -9.14
N TYR A 23 15.95 0.40 -8.24
CA TYR A 23 15.81 -0.55 -7.14
C TYR A 23 15.40 -1.88 -7.76
N GLN A 24 16.41 -2.71 -8.02
CA GLN A 24 16.18 -4.09 -8.42
C GLN A 24 16.18 -4.92 -7.14
N VAL A 25 15.01 -5.45 -6.81
CA VAL A 25 14.92 -6.49 -5.80
C VAL A 25 15.51 -7.75 -6.44
N PRO A 26 16.63 -8.28 -5.93
CA PRO A 26 17.11 -9.58 -6.40
C PRO A 26 16.15 -10.65 -5.87
N VAL A 27 15.16 -10.99 -6.69
CA VAL A 27 14.29 -12.13 -6.41
C VAL A 27 14.92 -13.33 -7.06
N SER A 28 15.53 -14.21 -6.25
CA SER A 28 15.94 -15.53 -6.68
C SER A 28 14.92 -16.55 -6.16
N GLU A 29 14.72 -17.64 -6.89
CA GLU A 29 13.91 -18.78 -6.40
C GLU A 29 14.45 -19.37 -5.09
N GLN A 30 15.73 -19.12 -4.79
CA GLN A 30 16.38 -19.51 -3.55
C GLN A 30 16.01 -18.62 -2.36
N ASP A 31 15.76 -17.31 -2.61
CA ASP A 31 15.34 -16.37 -1.58
C ASP A 31 13.84 -16.46 -1.29
N GLU A 32 13.08 -16.95 -2.25
CA GLU A 32 11.62 -17.15 -2.14
C GLU A 32 11.23 -18.56 -2.65
N PRO A 33 11.61 -19.62 -1.96
CA PRO A 33 11.19 -20.95 -2.38
C PRO A 33 9.66 -21.03 -2.34
N MET A 34 9.07 -21.48 -3.46
CA MET A 34 7.65 -21.79 -3.48
C MET A 34 7.38 -22.89 -2.45
N MET A 35 6.79 -22.50 -1.32
CA MET A 35 6.37 -23.48 -0.32
C MET A 35 5.31 -24.39 -0.93
N GLN A 36 5.49 -25.68 -0.77
CA GLN A 36 4.49 -26.65 -1.16
C GLN A 36 3.21 -26.39 -0.35
N GLY A 37 2.20 -25.89 -1.02
CA GLY A 37 0.87 -25.71 -0.46
C GLY A 37 -0.01 -26.93 -0.70
N LYS A 38 -1.19 -26.91 -0.09
CA LYS A 38 -2.21 -27.94 -0.32
C LYS A 38 -2.64 -28.05 -1.78
N PHE A 39 -2.55 -26.95 -2.52
CA PHE A 39 -2.99 -26.87 -3.92
C PHE A 39 -1.80 -26.62 -4.85
N GLN A 40 -1.84 -27.28 -6.00
CA GLN A 40 -0.91 -27.04 -7.10
C GLN A 40 -1.45 -25.90 -8.00
N PRO A 41 -0.61 -25.19 -8.77
CA PRO A 41 -1.05 -24.09 -9.67
C PRO A 41 -1.74 -24.63 -10.94
N THR A 42 -2.70 -25.52 -10.79
CA THR A 42 -3.51 -26.10 -11.87
C THR A 42 -4.99 -25.93 -11.53
N TRP A 43 -5.81 -25.74 -12.56
CA TRP A 43 -7.27 -25.63 -12.37
C TRP A 43 -7.88 -26.87 -11.70
N GLU A 44 -7.39 -28.06 -12.04
CA GLU A 44 -7.82 -29.30 -11.43
C GLU A 44 -7.59 -29.29 -9.91
N SER A 45 -6.41 -28.89 -9.46
CA SER A 45 -6.10 -28.78 -8.03
C SER A 45 -6.89 -27.67 -7.35
N LEU A 46 -6.98 -26.49 -7.97
CA LEU A 46 -7.67 -25.32 -7.42
C LEU A 46 -9.18 -25.55 -7.30
N SER A 47 -9.79 -26.31 -8.20
CA SER A 47 -11.24 -26.64 -8.15
C SER A 47 -11.63 -27.47 -6.93
N ASN A 48 -10.66 -28.09 -6.25
CA ASN A 48 -10.88 -28.82 -5.00
C ASN A 48 -10.95 -27.89 -3.77
N TYR A 49 -10.74 -26.57 -3.95
CA TYR A 49 -10.86 -25.64 -2.83
C TYR A 49 -12.29 -25.58 -2.30
N LYS A 50 -12.41 -25.71 -1.01
CA LYS A 50 -13.68 -25.55 -0.30
C LYS A 50 -13.59 -24.35 0.65
N VAL A 51 -14.58 -23.47 0.57
CA VAL A 51 -14.69 -22.35 1.50
C VAL A 51 -14.73 -22.88 2.94
N PRO A 52 -13.90 -22.39 3.85
CA PRO A 52 -13.90 -22.82 5.25
C PRO A 52 -15.26 -22.62 5.90
N GLU A 53 -15.66 -23.58 6.70
CA GLU A 53 -16.99 -23.55 7.38
C GLU A 53 -17.11 -22.32 8.29
N TRP A 54 -16.03 -21.96 9.00
CA TRP A 54 -16.05 -20.77 9.84
C TRP A 54 -16.46 -19.52 9.06
N PHE A 55 -15.98 -19.34 7.81
CA PHE A 55 -16.31 -18.17 6.99
C PHE A 55 -17.79 -18.15 6.60
N ARG A 56 -18.38 -19.33 6.35
CA ARG A 56 -19.82 -19.45 6.10
C ARG A 56 -20.65 -19.10 7.32
N ASN A 57 -20.15 -19.36 8.52
CA ASN A 57 -20.90 -19.21 9.77
C ASN A 57 -20.82 -17.78 10.34
N VAL A 58 -19.71 -17.08 10.16
CA VAL A 58 -19.49 -15.76 10.81
C VAL A 58 -20.28 -14.60 10.19
N LYS A 59 -20.76 -14.71 8.96
CA LYS A 59 -21.66 -13.78 8.24
C LYS A 59 -21.23 -12.32 8.15
N PHE A 60 -20.69 -11.70 9.22
CA PHE A 60 -20.40 -10.28 9.30
C PHE A 60 -18.93 -10.00 9.61
N GLY A 61 -18.32 -9.18 8.78
CA GLY A 61 -16.96 -8.69 8.95
C GLY A 61 -16.82 -7.24 8.47
N ILE A 62 -15.68 -6.64 8.79
CA ILE A 62 -15.35 -5.27 8.41
C ILE A 62 -14.11 -5.30 7.54
N TRP A 63 -14.08 -4.46 6.53
CA TRP A 63 -12.93 -4.20 5.69
C TRP A 63 -12.49 -2.75 5.84
N ALA A 64 -11.25 -2.51 6.30
CA ALA A 64 -10.64 -1.19 6.30
C ALA A 64 -9.90 -0.98 4.98
N HIS A 65 -10.53 -0.29 4.06
CA HIS A 65 -9.96 0.13 2.79
C HIS A 65 -9.38 1.55 2.95
N TRP A 66 -8.26 1.65 3.66
CA TRP A 66 -7.72 2.92 4.15
C TRP A 66 -6.22 3.02 3.90
N GLY A 67 -5.79 4.13 3.33
CA GLY A 67 -4.42 4.43 2.95
C GLY A 67 -4.25 5.90 2.56
N PRO A 68 -3.16 6.28 1.85
CA PRO A 68 -2.85 7.67 1.49
C PRO A 68 -3.96 8.38 0.69
N GLN A 69 -4.80 7.64 -0.03
CA GLN A 69 -5.92 8.20 -0.80
C GLN A 69 -6.91 9.00 0.06
N CYS A 70 -6.93 8.75 1.38
CA CYS A 70 -7.81 9.48 2.30
C CYS A 70 -7.38 10.93 2.53
N VAL A 71 -6.15 11.32 2.18
CA VAL A 71 -5.67 12.71 2.30
C VAL A 71 -6.51 13.64 1.44
N GLU A 72 -6.71 13.27 0.18
CA GLU A 72 -7.53 14.06 -0.74
C GLU A 72 -9.03 13.82 -0.56
N GLY A 73 -9.43 12.61 -0.16
CA GLY A 73 -10.81 12.26 0.11
C GLY A 73 -11.76 12.36 -1.10
N SER A 74 -11.23 12.33 -2.32
CA SER A 74 -12.00 12.50 -3.55
C SER A 74 -12.18 11.23 -4.39
N GLY A 75 -12.12 10.09 -3.77
CA GLY A 75 -12.33 8.79 -4.42
C GLY A 75 -11.29 7.77 -4.01
N ASP A 76 -11.70 6.51 -4.08
CA ASP A 76 -10.87 5.41 -3.65
C ASP A 76 -9.68 5.16 -4.61
N TRP A 77 -9.91 5.32 -5.91
CA TRP A 77 -8.90 5.14 -6.95
C TRP A 77 -8.11 6.42 -7.25
N MET A 78 -7.97 7.28 -6.26
CA MET A 78 -7.33 8.59 -6.39
C MET A 78 -5.95 8.51 -7.04
N ALA A 79 -5.09 7.61 -6.58
CA ALA A 79 -3.73 7.43 -7.10
C ALA A 79 -3.64 7.14 -8.60
N ARG A 80 -4.70 6.59 -9.19
CA ARG A 80 -4.80 6.36 -10.63
C ARG A 80 -5.47 7.52 -11.35
N HIS A 81 -6.65 7.92 -10.83
CA HIS A 81 -7.53 8.84 -11.55
C HIS A 81 -7.00 10.28 -11.56
N LEU A 82 -6.17 10.67 -10.59
CA LEU A 82 -5.54 12.00 -10.62
C LEU A 82 -4.63 12.24 -11.84
N TYR A 83 -4.18 11.17 -12.51
CA TYR A 83 -3.41 11.26 -13.76
C TYR A 83 -4.27 11.08 -15.02
N MET A 84 -5.59 10.97 -14.87
CA MET A 84 -6.53 10.88 -15.98
C MET A 84 -7.23 12.22 -16.16
N GLU A 85 -6.78 13.00 -17.15
CA GLU A 85 -7.39 14.30 -17.47
C GLU A 85 -8.92 14.21 -17.53
N ASN A 86 -9.58 15.24 -17.03
CA ASN A 86 -11.04 15.35 -16.96
C ASN A 86 -11.74 14.34 -16.03
N SER A 87 -11.04 13.47 -15.32
CA SER A 87 -11.66 12.72 -14.21
C SER A 87 -12.10 13.67 -13.08
N ARG A 88 -12.98 13.20 -12.20
CA ARG A 88 -13.36 13.97 -11.00
C ARG A 88 -12.15 14.19 -10.09
N GLU A 89 -11.36 13.14 -9.92
CA GLU A 89 -10.17 13.11 -9.06
C GLU A 89 -9.08 14.05 -9.60
N TYR A 90 -8.86 14.06 -10.92
CA TYR A 90 -7.93 15.01 -11.56
C TYR A 90 -8.34 16.47 -11.30
N ARG A 91 -9.61 16.80 -11.55
CA ARG A 91 -10.10 18.17 -11.30
C ARG A 91 -10.00 18.57 -9.83
N HIS A 92 -10.31 17.64 -8.92
CA HIS A 92 -10.17 17.86 -7.49
C HIS A 92 -8.72 18.12 -7.11
N HIS A 93 -7.80 17.27 -7.59
CA HIS A 93 -6.38 17.38 -7.32
C HIS A 93 -5.81 18.70 -7.84
N VAL A 94 -6.07 19.06 -9.11
CA VAL A 94 -5.59 20.31 -9.71
C VAL A 94 -6.10 21.54 -8.95
N ALA A 95 -7.33 21.51 -8.49
CA ALA A 95 -7.93 22.62 -7.75
C ALA A 95 -7.30 22.83 -6.35
N ASN A 96 -6.79 21.78 -5.72
CA ASN A 96 -6.30 21.83 -4.33
C ASN A 96 -4.77 21.75 -4.21
N TYR A 97 -4.09 21.10 -5.15
CA TYR A 97 -2.66 20.80 -5.07
C TYR A 97 -1.86 21.21 -6.31
N GLY A 98 -2.52 21.61 -7.40
CA GLY A 98 -1.87 21.95 -8.65
C GLY A 98 -1.77 20.77 -9.62
N HIS A 99 -1.03 20.98 -10.73
CA HIS A 99 -0.94 19.97 -11.77
C HIS A 99 -0.14 18.73 -11.28
N PRO A 100 -0.57 17.49 -11.62
CA PRO A 100 0.10 16.26 -11.14
C PRO A 100 1.57 16.09 -11.59
N SER A 101 2.03 16.84 -12.59
CA SER A 101 3.44 16.86 -12.97
C SER A 101 4.34 17.62 -11.99
N GLU A 102 3.77 18.54 -11.21
CA GLU A 102 4.47 19.34 -10.21
C GLU A 102 4.27 18.79 -8.81
N PHE A 103 3.02 18.42 -8.48
CA PHE A 103 2.64 17.84 -7.22
C PHE A 103 1.76 16.62 -7.50
N GLY A 104 2.31 15.41 -7.41
CA GLY A 104 1.62 14.18 -7.72
C GLY A 104 1.31 13.33 -6.50
N PHE A 105 0.81 12.12 -6.72
CA PHE A 105 0.44 11.25 -5.60
C PHE A 105 1.61 10.90 -4.67
N LYS A 106 2.83 10.83 -5.20
CA LYS A 106 4.06 10.67 -4.40
C LYS A 106 4.22 11.79 -3.34
N ASP A 107 3.70 12.98 -3.64
CA ASP A 107 3.78 14.15 -2.77
C ASP A 107 2.59 14.19 -1.78
N ILE A 108 1.51 13.49 -2.09
CA ILE A 108 0.36 13.27 -1.18
C ILE A 108 0.72 12.28 -0.06
N ILE A 109 1.48 11.24 -0.36
CA ILE A 109 1.83 10.19 0.62
C ILE A 109 2.44 10.75 1.91
N PRO A 110 3.43 11.68 1.87
CA PRO A 110 4.00 12.28 3.07
C PRO A 110 3.00 13.06 3.93
N LEU A 111 1.88 13.50 3.37
CA LEU A 111 0.83 14.22 4.10
C LEU A 111 -0.06 13.28 4.91
N TRP A 112 -0.06 11.98 4.60
CA TRP A 112 -0.80 10.98 5.35
C TRP A 112 -0.05 10.60 6.63
N LYS A 113 -0.40 11.19 7.77
CA LYS A 113 0.31 10.98 9.05
C LYS A 113 -0.34 9.94 9.96
N ALA A 114 -1.58 9.57 9.70
CA ALA A 114 -2.32 8.62 10.53
C ALA A 114 -2.25 8.94 12.05
N GLU A 115 -2.31 10.21 12.43
CA GLU A 115 -2.10 10.70 13.80
C GLU A 115 -3.17 10.19 14.76
N LYS A 116 -4.42 10.17 14.30
CA LYS A 116 -5.57 9.75 15.11
C LYS A 116 -5.87 8.27 15.00
N TRP A 117 -5.06 7.52 14.26
CA TRP A 117 -5.28 6.10 14.07
C TRP A 117 -5.01 5.32 15.35
N ASN A 118 -6.04 4.65 15.85
CA ASN A 118 -5.97 3.78 17.00
C ASN A 118 -6.65 2.44 16.63
N PRO A 119 -5.89 1.47 16.12
CA PRO A 119 -6.45 0.21 15.65
C PRO A 119 -7.11 -0.60 16.77
N ASP A 120 -6.55 -0.55 17.97
CA ASP A 120 -7.10 -1.28 19.12
C ASP A 120 -8.53 -0.81 19.46
N LYS A 121 -8.72 0.51 19.54
CA LYS A 121 -10.03 1.11 19.82
C LYS A 121 -11.04 0.83 18.72
N LEU A 122 -10.60 0.91 17.46
CA LEU A 122 -11.48 0.68 16.30
C LEU A 122 -11.90 -0.78 16.21
N VAL A 123 -10.96 -1.71 16.36
CA VAL A 123 -11.25 -3.15 16.27
C VAL A 123 -12.10 -3.62 17.47
N ALA A 124 -11.88 -3.07 18.67
CA ALA A 124 -12.75 -3.28 19.82
C ALA A 124 -14.20 -2.88 19.52
N PHE A 125 -14.37 -1.71 18.87
CA PHE A 125 -15.70 -1.26 18.43
C PHE A 125 -16.29 -2.19 17.38
N TYR A 126 -15.52 -2.66 16.39
CA TYR A 126 -15.98 -3.60 15.37
C TYR A 126 -16.44 -4.92 16.00
N LYS A 127 -15.68 -5.42 16.97
CA LYS A 127 -16.10 -6.61 17.75
C LYS A 127 -17.41 -6.37 18.50
N LYS A 128 -17.55 -5.21 19.14
CA LYS A 128 -18.75 -4.84 19.87
C LYS A 128 -20.02 -4.82 19.01
N ILE A 129 -19.90 -4.40 17.76
CA ILE A 129 -21.04 -4.37 16.81
C ILE A 129 -21.28 -5.72 16.10
N GLY A 130 -20.53 -6.76 16.47
CA GLY A 130 -20.77 -8.12 16.02
C GLY A 130 -19.85 -8.63 14.90
N ALA A 131 -18.84 -7.86 14.50
CA ALA A 131 -17.88 -8.34 13.51
C ALA A 131 -17.11 -9.57 14.03
N GLN A 132 -16.92 -10.55 13.15
CA GLN A 132 -16.20 -11.79 13.45
C GLN A 132 -14.88 -11.88 12.68
N TYR A 133 -14.73 -11.13 11.61
CA TYR A 133 -13.48 -11.01 10.85
C TYR A 133 -13.22 -9.58 10.45
N PHE A 134 -11.95 -9.28 10.20
CA PHE A 134 -11.48 -7.97 9.80
C PHE A 134 -10.45 -8.11 8.69
N PHE A 135 -10.63 -7.39 7.60
CA PHE A 135 -9.66 -7.28 6.53
C PHE A 135 -9.04 -5.90 6.50
N ALA A 136 -7.72 -5.85 6.40
CA ALA A 136 -6.99 -4.61 6.18
C ALA A 136 -6.47 -4.53 4.74
N LEU A 137 -6.41 -3.31 4.21
CA LEU A 137 -5.68 -3.05 2.97
C LEU A 137 -4.19 -3.19 3.23
N GLY A 138 -3.49 -3.97 2.41
CA GLY A 138 -2.04 -4.08 2.45
C GLY A 138 -1.36 -3.20 1.39
N ASN A 139 -1.92 -3.17 0.18
CA ASN A 139 -1.41 -2.37 -0.93
C ASN A 139 -2.55 -1.98 -1.85
N HIS A 140 -2.49 -0.78 -2.44
CA HIS A 140 -3.51 -0.24 -3.33
C HIS A 140 -2.92 0.16 -4.69
N HIS A 141 -3.67 0.90 -5.52
CA HIS A 141 -3.25 1.38 -6.84
C HIS A 141 -2.06 2.37 -6.80
N ASP A 142 -1.74 2.90 -5.63
CA ASP A 142 -0.56 3.73 -5.37
C ASP A 142 0.74 2.92 -5.29
N ASN A 143 0.60 1.59 -5.24
CA ASN A 143 1.70 0.65 -5.07
C ASN A 143 2.51 0.89 -3.77
N MET A 144 1.91 1.50 -2.77
CA MET A 144 2.52 1.68 -1.45
C MET A 144 2.18 0.51 -0.54
N ASP A 145 3.19 -0.12 0.03
CA ASP A 145 3.00 -1.19 1.00
C ASP A 145 2.66 -0.59 2.38
N LEU A 146 1.58 -1.07 2.99
CA LEU A 146 1.14 -0.58 4.30
C LEU A 146 1.78 -1.36 5.47
N TRP A 147 2.92 -2.01 5.25
CA TRP A 147 3.73 -2.73 6.22
C TRP A 147 5.21 -2.46 6.01
N ASP A 148 6.06 -2.96 6.90
CA ASP A 148 7.53 -2.93 6.77
C ASP A 148 7.99 -3.92 5.69
N SER A 149 7.88 -3.48 4.43
CA SER A 149 8.22 -4.30 3.27
C SER A 149 9.72 -4.30 3.02
N LYS A 150 10.29 -5.50 2.94
CA LYS A 150 11.70 -5.69 2.53
C LYS A 150 11.92 -5.58 1.03
N TYR A 151 10.84 -5.61 0.23
CA TYR A 151 10.91 -5.66 -1.23
C TYR A 151 10.90 -4.30 -1.90
N GLN A 152 10.42 -3.28 -1.21
CA GLN A 152 10.41 -1.92 -1.74
C GLN A 152 10.52 -0.88 -0.64
N PRO A 153 11.20 0.26 -0.91
CA PRO A 153 11.29 1.36 0.05
C PRO A 153 9.99 2.16 0.15
N TRP A 154 9.07 1.99 -0.81
CA TRP A 154 7.80 2.69 -0.91
C TRP A 154 6.77 2.04 0.03
N ASN A 155 6.92 2.28 1.33
CA ASN A 155 6.08 1.67 2.35
C ASN A 155 5.77 2.62 3.52
N SER A 156 4.76 2.26 4.32
CA SER A 156 4.23 3.10 5.39
C SER A 156 5.14 3.26 6.62
N VAL A 157 6.22 2.47 6.69
CA VAL A 157 7.23 2.61 7.74
C VAL A 157 8.26 3.66 7.35
N ASN A 158 8.65 3.69 6.06
CA ASN A 158 9.67 4.61 5.55
C ASN A 158 9.11 6.00 5.22
N MET A 159 7.81 6.13 4.99
CA MET A 159 7.21 7.41 4.59
C MET A 159 5.75 7.53 5.05
N GLY A 160 5.25 8.75 5.00
CA GLY A 160 3.87 9.06 5.41
C GLY A 160 3.69 8.94 6.92
N PRO A 161 2.99 7.91 7.42
CA PRO A 161 2.72 7.75 8.84
C PRO A 161 3.92 7.26 9.66
N GLU A 162 4.95 6.73 9.02
CA GLU A 162 6.12 6.11 9.66
C GLU A 162 5.70 5.03 10.69
N LYS A 163 4.73 4.21 10.28
CA LYS A 163 4.12 3.15 11.10
C LYS A 163 3.86 1.92 10.24
N ASP A 164 4.03 0.75 10.84
CA ASP A 164 3.55 -0.49 10.26
C ASP A 164 2.02 -0.59 10.48
N ILE A 165 1.28 -0.08 9.52
CA ILE A 165 -0.19 0.00 9.56
C ILE A 165 -0.80 -1.41 9.59
N LEU A 166 -0.30 -2.29 8.74
CA LEU A 166 -0.84 -3.64 8.62
C LEU A 166 -0.62 -4.45 9.91
N LYS A 167 0.56 -4.36 10.49
CA LYS A 167 0.89 -5.01 11.77
C LYS A 167 0.04 -4.46 12.93
N GLY A 168 -0.23 -3.17 12.93
CA GLY A 168 -1.11 -2.55 13.92
C GLY A 168 -2.53 -3.10 13.84
N TRP A 169 -3.09 -3.25 12.64
CA TRP A 169 -4.38 -3.87 12.42
C TRP A 169 -4.41 -5.35 12.83
N GLU A 170 -3.40 -6.11 12.43
CA GLU A 170 -3.30 -7.53 12.81
C GLU A 170 -3.29 -7.72 14.32
N LYS A 171 -2.41 -7.00 15.04
CA LYS A 171 -2.33 -7.08 16.50
C LYS A 171 -3.67 -6.79 17.15
N ALA A 172 -4.37 -5.74 16.70
CA ALA A 172 -5.67 -5.38 17.23
C ALA A 172 -6.72 -6.46 16.93
N ALA A 173 -6.79 -6.99 15.70
CA ALA A 173 -7.72 -8.04 15.33
C ALA A 173 -7.54 -9.30 16.18
N ARG A 174 -6.29 -9.75 16.34
CA ARG A 174 -5.95 -10.92 17.18
C ARG A 174 -6.32 -10.70 18.64
N LYS A 175 -5.98 -9.52 19.20
CA LYS A 175 -6.30 -9.16 20.58
C LYS A 175 -7.80 -9.25 20.88
N HIS A 176 -8.64 -8.84 19.93
CA HIS A 176 -10.11 -8.85 20.07
C HIS A 176 -10.77 -10.11 19.52
N GLY A 177 -10.01 -11.13 19.15
CA GLY A 177 -10.53 -12.42 18.69
C GLY A 177 -11.29 -12.35 17.37
N LEU A 178 -10.84 -11.51 16.43
CA LEU A 178 -11.35 -11.50 15.06
C LEU A 178 -10.42 -12.30 14.15
N TYR A 179 -11.00 -13.02 13.19
CA TYR A 179 -10.21 -13.52 12.06
C TYR A 179 -9.62 -12.35 11.29
N PHE A 180 -8.34 -12.44 10.92
CA PHE A 180 -7.63 -11.38 10.21
C PHE A 180 -7.26 -11.79 8.79
N GLY A 181 -7.46 -10.88 7.87
CA GLY A 181 -7.04 -11.04 6.48
C GLY A 181 -6.50 -9.74 5.90
N VAL A 182 -5.85 -9.85 4.75
CA VAL A 182 -5.25 -8.72 4.03
C VAL A 182 -5.74 -8.73 2.59
N SER A 183 -6.04 -7.55 2.07
CA SER A 183 -6.34 -7.35 0.66
C SER A 183 -5.19 -6.64 -0.04
N LEU A 184 -4.86 -7.10 -1.23
CA LEU A 184 -3.86 -6.48 -2.10
C LEU A 184 -4.53 -6.12 -3.43
N HIS A 185 -4.39 -4.86 -3.82
CA HIS A 185 -4.82 -4.37 -5.12
C HIS A 185 -3.61 -4.23 -6.03
N GLY A 186 -3.09 -5.35 -6.51
CA GLY A 186 -1.92 -5.36 -7.40
C GLY A 186 -2.21 -4.67 -8.74
N LYS A 187 -1.19 -4.03 -9.29
CA LYS A 187 -1.22 -3.30 -10.56
C LYS A 187 -1.16 -4.25 -11.76
N LEU A 188 -2.07 -5.23 -11.85
CA LEU A 188 -2.19 -6.07 -13.02
C LEU A 188 -3.39 -5.62 -13.86
N CYS A 189 -3.09 -4.86 -14.92
CA CYS A 189 -3.88 -4.74 -16.16
C CYS A 189 -5.40 -4.86 -16.01
N GLY A 190 -6.05 -3.93 -15.30
CA GLY A 190 -7.52 -3.78 -15.36
C GLY A 190 -8.35 -4.83 -14.62
N LEU A 191 -7.75 -5.85 -14.03
CA LEU A 191 -8.40 -6.83 -13.17
C LEU A 191 -7.96 -6.62 -11.72
N ALA A 192 -8.86 -6.12 -10.90
CA ALA A 192 -8.68 -6.10 -9.46
C ALA A 192 -8.80 -7.55 -8.95
N PHE A 193 -7.68 -8.23 -8.79
CA PHE A 193 -7.66 -9.49 -8.06
C PHE A 193 -7.72 -9.19 -6.57
N PHE A 194 -8.86 -9.45 -5.96
CA PHE A 194 -8.99 -9.54 -4.52
C PHE A 194 -8.30 -10.83 -4.05
N LEU A 195 -7.02 -10.75 -3.73
CA LEU A 195 -6.36 -11.84 -3.04
C LEU A 195 -6.68 -11.71 -1.54
N ILE A 196 -7.66 -12.46 -1.07
CA ILE A 196 -7.87 -12.66 0.37
C ILE A 196 -6.81 -13.65 0.82
N ILE A 197 -5.79 -13.13 1.48
CA ILE A 197 -4.63 -13.90 1.87
C ILE A 197 -4.71 -14.25 3.35
N GLY A 198 -4.72 -15.53 3.66
CA GLY A 198 -4.46 -15.99 5.01
C GLY A 198 -3.02 -15.67 5.46
N VAL A 199 -2.80 -15.60 6.76
CA VAL A 199 -1.52 -15.23 7.41
C VAL A 199 -0.27 -15.93 6.83
N SER A 200 -0.42 -17.12 6.26
CA SER A 200 0.70 -17.86 5.65
C SER A 200 1.27 -17.19 4.38
N LEU A 201 0.46 -16.43 3.64
CA LEU A 201 0.93 -15.75 2.44
C LEU A 201 1.48 -14.35 2.76
N LEU A 202 1.10 -13.75 3.89
CA LEU A 202 1.71 -12.51 4.38
C LEU A 202 3.23 -12.67 4.59
N LYS A 203 3.66 -13.83 5.06
CA LYS A 203 5.10 -14.16 5.18
C LYS A 203 5.81 -14.15 3.82
N ARG A 204 5.14 -14.58 2.74
CA ARG A 204 5.72 -14.59 1.39
C ARG A 204 5.91 -13.20 0.79
N ILE A 205 5.04 -12.24 1.12
CA ILE A 205 5.19 -10.84 0.68
C ILE A 205 6.06 -10.00 1.63
N GLY A 206 6.89 -10.65 2.44
CA GLY A 206 7.81 -9.98 3.36
C GLY A 206 7.17 -9.43 4.63
N TYR A 207 5.93 -9.80 4.91
CA TYR A 207 5.29 -9.45 6.17
C TYR A 207 5.71 -10.43 7.27
N ASN A 208 6.57 -9.97 8.18
CA ASN A 208 7.01 -10.71 9.37
C ASN A 208 6.21 -10.24 10.57
N GLY A 209 4.99 -10.76 10.72
CA GLY A 209 4.23 -10.64 11.97
C GLY A 209 4.88 -11.51 13.04
N ASN A 210 5.73 -10.95 13.90
CA ASN A 210 6.15 -11.54 15.18
C ASN A 210 5.21 -11.09 16.27
#